data_9b148fe4df3bba3494fdfffd02fe97df
#
_entry.id   9b148fe4df3bba3494fdfffd02fe97df
#
_cell.length_a   1.000
_cell.length_b   1.000
_cell.length_c   1.000
_cell.angle_alpha   90.00
_cell.angle_beta   90.00
_cell.angle_gamma   90.00
#
_symmetry.space_group_name_H-M   'P 1'
#
loop_
_entity.id
_entity.type
_entity.pdbx_description
1 polymer ?
#
loop_
_entity_poly.entity_id
_entity_poly.type
_entity_poly.pdbx_seq_one_letter_code
_entity_poly.pdbx_strand_id
1 'polypeptide(L)'
;NNNVIHVDPESSELGFVGIPKKIESDIINKILNENLIPVISPLGLGKDLQTYNINGDTAAGAIAKSLKSRRLLLMTNVEGVLDKNKKLIQEVSSSKILEMIKDETITEGMIPKINTCLDAINNGVTAVAIIDGRKKHSILFEIFSDKGSGTLIRK
;
A
#
# COMPACT_ATOMS: atom_id res chain seq x y z
N ASN A 1 7.32 23.62 8.86
CA ASN A 1 6.45 22.45 9.09
C ASN A 1 6.79 21.38 8.07
N ASN A 2 7.37 20.27 8.53
CA ASN A 2 7.81 19.17 7.67
C ASN A 2 6.79 18.02 7.65
N ASN A 3 5.49 18.36 7.72
CA ASN A 3 4.45 17.35 7.66
C ASN A 3 4.29 16.82 6.23
N VAL A 4 4.53 15.53 6.06
CA VAL A 4 4.47 14.87 4.74
C VAL A 4 3.04 14.54 4.36
N ILE A 5 2.18 14.18 5.33
CA ILE A 5 0.82 13.72 5.10
C ILE A 5 -0.19 14.66 5.75
N HIS A 6 -1.10 15.20 4.96
CA HIS A 6 -2.28 15.94 5.45
C HIS A 6 -3.51 15.03 5.38
N VAL A 7 -4.36 15.10 6.41
CA VAL A 7 -5.51 14.21 6.57
C VAL A 7 -6.80 14.98 6.84
N ASP A 8 -7.92 14.34 6.53
CA ASP A 8 -9.21 14.63 7.15
C ASP A 8 -9.53 13.52 8.17
N PRO A 9 -10.25 13.82 9.27
CA PRO A 9 -10.74 12.79 10.19
C PRO A 9 -11.55 11.71 9.46
N GLU A 10 -11.35 10.43 9.81
CA GLU A 10 -12.10 9.33 9.17
C GLU A 10 -13.54 9.29 9.67
N SER A 11 -13.72 9.30 10.99
CA SER A 11 -15.02 9.47 11.64
C SER A 11 -14.83 9.97 13.08
N SER A 12 -15.86 10.55 13.67
CA SER A 12 -15.85 10.98 15.08
C SER A 12 -15.75 9.80 16.06
N GLU A 13 -16.22 8.61 15.67
CA GLU A 13 -16.23 7.41 16.51
C GLU A 13 -14.85 6.79 16.64
N LEU A 14 -13.98 6.96 15.63
CA LEU A 14 -12.63 6.42 15.61
C LEU A 14 -11.60 7.33 16.30
N GLY A 15 -12.01 8.48 16.81
CA GLY A 15 -11.13 9.44 17.45
C GLY A 15 -10.10 10.02 16.47
N PHE A 16 -8.81 9.98 16.85
CA PHE A 16 -7.73 10.55 16.03
C PHE A 16 -7.23 9.58 14.95
N VAL A 17 -8.14 9.09 14.12
CA VAL A 17 -7.84 8.33 12.90
C VAL A 17 -8.16 9.17 11.68
N GLY A 18 -7.23 9.22 10.70
CA GLY A 18 -7.33 10.10 9.55
C GLY A 18 -7.14 9.39 8.21
N ILE A 19 -7.76 9.98 7.19
CA ILE A 19 -7.63 9.55 5.79
C ILE A 19 -6.72 10.54 5.07
N PRO A 20 -5.64 10.08 4.38
CA PRO A 20 -4.76 10.95 3.60
C PRO A 20 -5.53 11.75 2.53
N LYS A 21 -5.32 13.05 2.49
CA LYS A 21 -5.89 13.96 1.49
C LYS A 21 -4.84 14.57 0.59
N LYS A 22 -3.69 14.92 1.16
CA LYS A 22 -2.58 15.52 0.42
C LYS A 22 -1.27 14.96 0.92
N ILE A 23 -0.38 14.66 -0.01
CA ILE A 23 1.01 14.28 0.27
C ILE A 23 1.91 15.41 -0.23
N GLU A 24 2.82 15.87 0.61
CA GLU A 24 3.84 16.84 0.24
C GLU A 24 5.02 16.11 -0.45
N SER A 25 4.78 15.68 -1.70
CA SER A 25 5.74 14.89 -2.48
C SER A 25 7.08 15.59 -2.69
N ASP A 26 7.11 16.93 -2.70
CA ASP A 26 8.35 17.70 -2.84
C ASP A 26 9.31 17.47 -1.68
N ILE A 27 8.80 17.27 -0.45
CA ILE A 27 9.63 16.95 0.72
C ILE A 27 10.28 15.57 0.51
N ILE A 28 9.51 14.60 0.06
CA ILE A 28 10.01 13.24 -0.21
C ILE A 28 11.04 13.27 -1.35
N ASN A 29 10.73 13.96 -2.45
CA ASN A 29 11.62 14.06 -3.60
C ASN A 29 12.95 14.75 -3.26
N LYS A 30 12.96 15.76 -2.40
CA LYS A 30 14.20 16.37 -1.92
C LYS A 30 15.10 15.36 -1.23
N ILE A 31 14.55 14.53 -0.33
CA ILE A 31 15.29 13.48 0.37
C ILE A 31 15.85 12.43 -0.62
N LEU A 32 15.00 12.00 -1.57
CA LEU A 32 15.41 11.04 -2.60
C LEU A 32 16.51 11.58 -3.51
N ASN A 33 16.48 12.87 -3.87
CA ASN A 33 17.49 13.52 -4.71
C ASN A 33 18.86 13.61 -4.01
N GLU A 34 18.87 13.54 -2.68
CA GLU A 34 20.09 13.45 -1.88
C GLU A 34 20.61 12.01 -1.72
N ASN A 35 20.05 11.04 -2.47
CA ASN A 35 20.30 9.61 -2.35
C ASN A 35 20.03 9.03 -0.94
N LEU A 36 19.11 9.63 -0.20
CA LEU A 36 18.67 9.15 1.09
C LEU A 36 17.36 8.36 0.95
N ILE A 37 17.14 7.43 1.87
CA ILE A 37 15.91 6.63 1.95
C ILE A 37 14.97 7.28 2.98
N PRO A 38 13.86 7.90 2.57
CA PRO A 38 12.89 8.47 3.50
C PRO A 38 12.15 7.37 4.27
N VAL A 39 12.13 7.48 5.60
CA VAL A 39 11.30 6.65 6.48
C VAL A 39 10.17 7.53 7.00
N ILE A 40 8.92 7.16 6.69
CA ILE A 40 7.73 7.98 6.96
C ILE A 40 6.82 7.23 7.91
N SER A 41 6.51 7.84 9.07
CA SER A 41 5.51 7.32 9.99
C SER A 41 4.10 7.51 9.40
N PRO A 42 3.15 6.59 9.64
CA PRO A 42 1.76 6.71 9.19
C PRO A 42 0.97 7.65 10.11
N LEU A 43 1.45 8.89 10.19
CA LEU A 43 0.86 9.99 10.96
C LEU A 43 0.61 11.17 10.02
N GLY A 44 -0.54 11.80 10.17
CA GLY A 44 -0.93 12.95 9.37
C GLY A 44 -1.36 14.14 10.20
N LEU A 45 -1.26 15.34 9.64
CA LEU A 45 -1.72 16.59 10.24
C LEU A 45 -3.11 16.93 9.71
N GLY A 46 -4.08 17.08 10.61
CA GLY A 46 -5.41 17.61 10.30
C GLY A 46 -5.42 19.12 10.14
N LYS A 47 -6.51 19.66 9.58
CA LYS A 47 -6.74 21.11 9.47
C LYS A 47 -6.88 21.81 10.82
N ASP A 48 -7.28 21.05 11.84
CA ASP A 48 -7.38 21.45 13.24
C ASP A 48 -6.04 21.45 13.97
N LEU A 49 -4.94 21.22 13.26
CA LEU A 49 -3.58 21.11 13.76
C LEU A 49 -3.36 19.89 14.70
N GLN A 50 -4.29 18.95 14.74
CA GLN A 50 -4.13 17.70 15.47
C GLN A 50 -3.41 16.64 14.65
N THR A 51 -2.70 15.75 15.33
CA THR A 51 -2.06 14.59 14.70
C THR A 51 -3.02 13.41 14.69
N TYR A 52 -3.18 12.80 13.53
CA TYR A 52 -4.03 11.64 13.30
C TYR A 52 -3.20 10.42 12.94
N ASN A 53 -3.58 9.27 13.49
CA ASN A 53 -3.06 7.98 13.06
C ASN A 53 -3.66 7.62 11.70
N ILE A 54 -2.86 7.01 10.83
CA ILE A 54 -3.29 6.54 9.51
C ILE A 54 -3.00 5.03 9.43
N ASN A 55 -3.89 4.26 8.81
CA ASN A 55 -3.58 2.87 8.50
C ASN A 55 -2.31 2.81 7.62
N GLY A 56 -1.35 1.94 7.96
CA GLY A 56 -0.05 1.88 7.29
C GLY A 56 -0.16 1.60 5.78
N ASP A 57 -1.05 0.69 5.36
CA ASP A 57 -1.27 0.38 3.94
C ASP A 57 -1.88 1.59 3.21
N THR A 58 -2.82 2.28 3.87
CA THR A 58 -3.47 3.50 3.33
C THR A 58 -2.45 4.63 3.16
N ALA A 59 -1.58 4.85 4.16
CA ALA A 59 -0.51 5.85 4.07
C ALA A 59 0.48 5.52 2.95
N ALA A 60 0.92 4.26 2.87
CA ALA A 60 1.84 3.80 1.83
C ALA A 60 1.22 3.92 0.42
N GLY A 61 -0.05 3.55 0.27
CA GLY A 61 -0.81 3.71 -0.98
C GLY A 61 -0.91 5.18 -1.40
N ALA A 62 -1.22 6.09 -0.47
CA ALA A 62 -1.32 7.52 -0.75
C ALA A 62 0.03 8.12 -1.21
N ILE A 63 1.13 7.76 -0.54
CA ILE A 63 2.48 8.18 -0.91
C ILE A 63 2.85 7.62 -2.30
N ALA A 64 2.63 6.32 -2.53
CA ALA A 64 2.95 5.67 -3.79
C ALA A 64 2.21 6.32 -4.98
N LYS A 65 0.93 6.67 -4.81
CA LYS A 65 0.13 7.39 -5.81
C LYS A 65 0.70 8.78 -6.08
N SER A 66 1.00 9.53 -5.03
CA SER A 66 1.53 10.90 -5.15
C SER A 66 2.87 10.94 -5.90
N LEU A 67 3.72 9.93 -5.68
CA LEU A 67 5.02 9.80 -6.35
C LEU A 67 4.93 9.09 -7.71
N LYS A 68 3.76 8.58 -8.11
CA LYS A 68 3.58 7.71 -9.28
C LYS A 68 4.62 6.57 -9.28
N SER A 69 4.75 5.93 -8.14
CA SER A 69 5.79 4.94 -7.90
C SER A 69 5.71 3.78 -8.89
N ARG A 70 6.87 3.28 -9.32
CA ARG A 70 6.94 2.09 -10.16
C ARG A 70 6.38 0.87 -9.45
N ARG A 71 6.61 0.73 -8.14
CA ARG A 71 6.14 -0.40 -7.34
C ARG A 71 5.80 0.02 -5.92
N LEU A 72 4.70 -0.53 -5.39
CA LEU A 72 4.33 -0.49 -3.99
C LEU A 72 4.45 -1.90 -3.42
N LEU A 73 5.12 -2.07 -2.28
CA LEU A 73 5.21 -3.33 -1.56
C LEU A 73 4.40 -3.23 -0.28
N LEU A 74 3.37 -4.07 -0.14
CA LEU A 74 2.58 -4.19 1.09
C LEU A 74 3.00 -5.45 1.83
N MET A 75 3.65 -5.27 2.97
CA MET A 75 4.05 -6.38 3.84
C MET A 75 2.90 -6.79 4.74
N THR A 76 2.64 -8.08 4.84
CA THR A 76 1.52 -8.64 5.59
C THR A 76 1.93 -9.92 6.32
N ASN A 77 0.99 -10.53 7.05
CA ASN A 77 1.16 -11.82 7.73
C ASN A 77 0.60 -13.00 6.93
N VAL A 78 0.36 -12.82 5.63
CA VAL A 78 -0.04 -13.88 4.70
C VAL A 78 0.92 -13.94 3.52
N GLU A 79 0.99 -15.08 2.84
CA GLU A 79 1.94 -15.28 1.72
C GLU A 79 1.65 -14.41 0.50
N GLY A 80 0.42 -13.96 0.34
CA GLY A 80 -0.09 -13.20 -0.80
C GLY A 80 -1.56 -13.56 -1.06
N VAL A 81 -2.02 -13.40 -2.29
CA VAL A 81 -3.35 -13.81 -2.73
C VAL A 81 -3.33 -15.30 -3.07
N LEU A 82 -4.27 -16.04 -2.50
CA LEU A 82 -4.41 -17.48 -2.73
C LEU A 82 -5.59 -17.78 -3.68
N ASP A 83 -5.46 -18.82 -4.48
CA ASP A 83 -6.56 -19.35 -5.28
C ASP A 83 -7.54 -20.20 -4.42
N LYS A 84 -8.60 -20.75 -5.04
CA LYS A 84 -9.58 -21.63 -4.38
C LYS A 84 -8.98 -22.90 -3.79
N ASN A 85 -7.82 -23.33 -4.28
CA ASN A 85 -7.07 -24.48 -3.77
C ASN A 85 -6.03 -24.09 -2.72
N LYS A 86 -6.07 -22.85 -2.22
CA LYS A 86 -5.09 -22.27 -1.27
C LYS A 86 -3.66 -22.23 -1.79
N LYS A 87 -3.49 -22.19 -3.11
CA LYS A 87 -2.19 -22.03 -3.75
C LYS A 87 -1.91 -20.56 -4.01
N LEU A 88 -0.67 -20.13 -3.74
CA LEU A 88 -0.24 -18.76 -3.97
C LEU A 88 -0.29 -18.41 -5.46
N ILE A 89 -0.92 -17.29 -5.77
CA ILE A 89 -0.94 -16.67 -7.09
C ILE A 89 0.25 -15.71 -7.17
N GLN A 90 1.23 -15.99 -8.01
CA GLN A 90 2.44 -15.17 -8.13
C GLN A 90 2.16 -13.85 -8.84
N GLU A 91 1.29 -13.86 -9.85
CA GLU A 91 0.92 -12.67 -10.61
C GLU A 91 -0.55 -12.71 -11.00
N VAL A 92 -1.23 -11.56 -10.92
CA VAL A 92 -2.64 -11.46 -11.23
C VAL A 92 -2.98 -10.04 -11.73
N SER A 93 -3.89 -9.94 -12.71
CA SER A 93 -4.39 -8.64 -13.19
C SER A 93 -5.43 -8.04 -12.25
N SER A 94 -5.56 -6.71 -12.27
CA SER A 94 -6.61 -5.98 -11.53
C SER A 94 -8.01 -6.48 -11.86
N SER A 95 -8.28 -6.81 -13.13
CA SER A 95 -9.58 -7.36 -13.56
C SER A 95 -9.85 -8.73 -12.92
N LYS A 96 -8.84 -9.60 -12.89
CA LYS A 96 -8.98 -10.93 -12.29
C LYS A 96 -9.18 -10.86 -10.77
N ILE A 97 -8.51 -9.92 -10.10
CA ILE A 97 -8.74 -9.66 -8.67
C ILE A 97 -10.20 -9.28 -8.39
N LEU A 98 -10.80 -8.43 -9.23
CA LEU A 98 -12.22 -8.05 -9.08
C LEU A 98 -13.17 -9.23 -9.26
N GLU A 99 -12.85 -10.16 -10.16
CA GLU A 99 -13.60 -11.43 -10.30
C GLU A 99 -13.46 -12.29 -9.03
N MET A 100 -12.25 -12.39 -8.48
CA MET A 100 -11.96 -13.18 -7.29
C MET A 100 -12.61 -12.62 -6.01
N ILE A 101 -12.88 -11.32 -5.96
CA ILE A 101 -13.71 -10.72 -4.91
C ILE A 101 -15.18 -11.15 -5.09
N LYS A 102 -15.70 -11.08 -6.32
CA LYS A 102 -17.09 -11.42 -6.62
C LYS A 102 -17.42 -12.90 -6.38
N ASP A 103 -16.47 -13.79 -6.63
CA ASP A 103 -16.64 -15.24 -6.45
C ASP A 103 -16.16 -15.74 -5.07
N GLU A 104 -15.95 -14.79 -4.12
CA GLU A 104 -15.57 -15.02 -2.72
C GLU A 104 -14.25 -15.81 -2.54
N THR A 105 -13.41 -15.87 -3.56
CA THR A 105 -12.05 -16.42 -3.43
C THR A 105 -11.19 -15.56 -2.51
N ILE A 106 -11.37 -14.24 -2.58
CA ILE A 106 -10.72 -13.27 -1.68
C ILE A 106 -11.67 -13.01 -0.50
N THR A 107 -11.22 -13.32 0.70
CA THR A 107 -12.00 -13.18 1.94
C THR A 107 -12.02 -11.75 2.47
N GLU A 108 -13.00 -11.44 3.32
CA GLU A 108 -13.24 -10.11 3.89
C GLU A 108 -11.98 -9.45 4.50
N GLY A 109 -11.15 -10.21 5.22
CA GLY A 109 -9.93 -9.67 5.84
C GLY A 109 -8.86 -9.18 4.84
N MET A 110 -8.88 -9.67 3.58
CA MET A 110 -7.95 -9.25 2.53
C MET A 110 -8.53 -8.09 1.70
N ILE A 111 -9.84 -7.90 1.65
CA ILE A 111 -10.51 -6.90 0.82
C ILE A 111 -9.97 -5.47 1.02
N PRO A 112 -9.78 -4.95 2.26
CA PRO A 112 -9.25 -3.61 2.45
C PRO A 112 -7.85 -3.43 1.84
N LYS A 113 -6.99 -4.44 1.97
CA LYS A 113 -5.65 -4.43 1.39
C LYS A 113 -5.69 -4.45 -0.14
N ILE A 114 -6.53 -5.30 -0.71
CA ILE A 114 -6.75 -5.36 -2.17
C ILE A 114 -7.29 -4.03 -2.70
N ASN A 115 -8.23 -3.40 -2.00
CA ASN A 115 -8.75 -2.10 -2.40
C ASN A 115 -7.65 -1.04 -2.43
N THR A 116 -6.73 -1.04 -1.46
CA THR A 116 -5.54 -0.17 -1.48
C THR A 116 -4.66 -0.46 -2.71
N CYS A 117 -4.46 -1.74 -3.07
CA CYS A 117 -3.70 -2.12 -4.26
C CYS A 117 -4.36 -1.59 -5.55
N LEU A 118 -5.65 -1.84 -5.71
CA LEU A 118 -6.42 -1.43 -6.89
C LEU A 118 -6.46 0.10 -7.01
N ASP A 119 -6.68 0.81 -5.90
CA ASP A 119 -6.67 2.26 -5.88
C ASP A 119 -5.29 2.82 -6.28
N ALA A 120 -4.20 2.24 -5.77
CA ALA A 120 -2.85 2.64 -6.13
C ALA A 120 -2.58 2.46 -7.64
N ILE A 121 -2.94 1.30 -8.21
CA ILE A 121 -2.77 0.98 -9.63
C ILE A 121 -3.61 1.91 -10.52
N ASN A 122 -4.86 2.15 -10.14
CA ASN A 122 -5.77 3.03 -10.90
C ASN A 122 -5.29 4.49 -10.89
N ASN A 123 -4.50 4.88 -9.90
CA ASN A 123 -3.97 6.22 -9.75
C ASN A 123 -2.48 6.35 -10.13
N GLY A 124 -1.95 5.42 -10.93
CA GLY A 124 -0.67 5.59 -11.62
C GLY A 124 0.52 4.83 -11.04
N VAL A 125 0.33 4.02 -10.01
CA VAL A 125 1.34 3.03 -9.57
C VAL A 125 1.37 1.89 -10.59
N THR A 126 2.54 1.52 -11.10
CA THR A 126 2.64 0.51 -12.16
C THR A 126 2.26 -0.89 -11.70
N ALA A 127 2.69 -1.28 -10.49
CA ALA A 127 2.37 -2.56 -9.89
C ALA A 127 2.39 -2.50 -8.36
N VAL A 128 1.63 -3.37 -7.71
CA VAL A 128 1.66 -3.55 -6.25
C VAL A 128 1.96 -5.01 -5.94
N ALA A 129 2.89 -5.26 -5.02
CA ALA A 129 3.17 -6.60 -4.53
C ALA A 129 2.71 -6.75 -3.07
N ILE A 130 1.98 -7.82 -2.79
CA ILE A 130 1.63 -8.25 -1.43
C ILE A 130 2.60 -9.36 -1.05
N ILE A 131 3.40 -9.14 0.00
CA ILE A 131 4.46 -10.06 0.41
C ILE A 131 4.34 -10.44 1.90
N ASP A 132 4.78 -11.64 2.24
CA ASP A 132 4.83 -12.10 3.63
C ASP A 132 6.00 -11.45 4.39
N GLY A 133 5.69 -10.54 5.29
CA GLY A 133 6.68 -9.85 6.13
C GLY A 133 7.37 -10.74 7.16
N ARG A 134 6.84 -11.96 7.42
CA ARG A 134 7.46 -12.94 8.33
C ARG A 134 8.57 -13.75 7.66
N LYS A 135 8.57 -13.84 6.33
CA LYS A 135 9.62 -14.52 5.57
C LYS A 135 10.89 -13.70 5.59
N LYS A 136 11.98 -14.33 6.02
CA LYS A 136 13.30 -13.70 6.05
C LYS A 136 13.70 -13.26 4.63
N HIS A 137 14.11 -12.00 4.51
CA HIS A 137 14.56 -11.40 3.24
C HIS A 137 13.50 -11.31 2.13
N SER A 138 12.19 -11.36 2.46
CA SER A 138 11.12 -11.31 1.46
C SER A 138 11.19 -10.09 0.54
N ILE A 139 11.56 -8.92 1.05
CA ILE A 139 11.76 -7.70 0.25
C ILE A 139 12.88 -7.90 -0.79
N LEU A 140 14.01 -8.49 -0.39
CA LEU A 140 15.13 -8.72 -1.30
C LEU A 140 14.74 -9.72 -2.40
N PHE A 141 14.03 -10.78 -2.07
CA PHE A 141 13.51 -11.72 -3.05
C PHE A 141 12.54 -11.04 -4.01
N GLU A 142 11.63 -10.18 -3.52
CA GLU A 142 10.68 -9.47 -4.36
C GLU A 142 11.37 -8.49 -5.33
N ILE A 143 12.44 -7.84 -4.89
CA ILE A 143 13.11 -6.81 -5.72
C ILE A 143 14.13 -7.42 -6.67
N PHE A 144 14.84 -8.48 -6.26
CA PHE A 144 16.02 -8.99 -6.96
C PHE A 144 15.84 -10.38 -7.58
N SER A 145 14.67 -11.01 -7.49
CA SER A 145 14.42 -12.30 -8.16
C SER A 145 13.29 -12.16 -9.19
N ASP A 146 13.37 -13.00 -10.23
CA ASP A 146 12.34 -13.03 -11.29
C ASP A 146 10.99 -13.55 -10.80
N LYS A 147 10.99 -14.39 -9.77
CA LYS A 147 9.78 -15.03 -9.23
C LYS A 147 9.05 -14.18 -8.18
N GLY A 148 9.75 -13.21 -7.58
CA GLY A 148 9.22 -12.47 -6.45
C GLY A 148 9.02 -13.34 -5.20
N SER A 149 8.36 -12.79 -4.17
CA SER A 149 8.14 -13.47 -2.88
C SER A 149 6.68 -13.54 -2.45
N GLY A 150 5.77 -13.00 -3.23
CA GLY A 150 4.35 -12.90 -2.92
C GLY A 150 3.47 -12.84 -4.16
N THR A 151 2.46 -11.99 -4.15
CA THR A 151 1.56 -11.76 -5.29
C THR A 151 1.78 -10.38 -5.89
N LEU A 152 2.16 -10.34 -7.16
CA LEU A 152 2.23 -9.11 -7.94
C LEU A 152 0.88 -8.82 -8.60
N ILE A 153 0.34 -7.62 -8.34
CA ILE A 153 -0.90 -7.13 -8.96
C ILE A 153 -0.54 -5.99 -9.92
N ARG A 154 -1.03 -6.04 -11.14
CA ARG A 154 -0.87 -5.00 -12.17
C ARG A 154 -2.11 -4.86 -13.05
N LYS A 155 -2.12 -3.85 -13.93
CA LYS A 155 -3.22 -3.69 -14.91
C LYS A 155 -3.38 -4.92 -15.77
#